data_5cf844600012bcf5ca8baa1074113dfd
#
_entry.id   5cf844600012bcf5ca8baa1074113dfd
#
_cell.length_a   1.000
_cell.length_b   1.000
_cell.length_c   1.000
_cell.angle_alpha   90.00
_cell.angle_beta   90.00
_cell.angle_gamma   90.00
#
_symmetry.space_group_name_H-M   'P 1'
#
loop_
_entity.id
_entity.type
_entity.pdbx_description
1 polymer ?
#
loop_
_entity_poly.entity_id
_entity_poly.type
_entity_poly.pdbx_seq_one_letter_code
_entity_poly.pdbx_strand_id
1 'polypeptide(L)'
;PDGKTIAYQVGYYSVKENKSHQMLYTVSADGKRQQALTTTAASETDATWINGGKRIAFLSKGQLWSMNVDGSDRRQLTKSDIDIEGFKFSPDEKKVLLIKSLPYHESIQKNPDDLPLATGRVVTDLNYRHWDHYVESVAHPFVANVTENGVDNGKDIIDGEPYECPMAPFGGIEQLAWSPDSKTIAYTCRKKTGVDYAISTDSDIFLYDVATGSTKNLCKPEGYKAPEVDATTSLKNQAVNKQESDVNVGYDTNPQFSPDGKFIAWQSMKHDGYESDRNRLCVYNLATGEKNYVAEQFDSNVDAFCWATDSKTLYFIGCWHACVNMYQTNLNGDVKQLTDDWMDFGSIQMLGNTGKILASRHSISQADELYIITPGKDVKKTKVQQVTWENKAFYDHLEMGKVQKRWVKTTDGKQMLVWVILPPHFDENKKYPTLLFCEGGPQSPVSQFWSYRWNFQIMAANDYIVIAPNRRGLPGFGSEWNEAVSGDWTG
;
A
#
# COMPACT_ATOMS: atom_id res chain seq x y z
N PRO A 1 -11.46 -0.89 18.23
CA PRO A 1 -11.62 -2.35 18.45
C PRO A 1 -13.07 -2.79 18.46
N ASP A 2 -14.00 -2.01 19.05
CA ASP A 2 -15.43 -2.33 19.16
C ASP A 2 -16.25 -1.89 17.93
N GLY A 3 -15.63 -1.27 16.95
CA GLY A 3 -16.26 -0.77 15.73
C GLY A 3 -17.18 0.43 15.90
N LYS A 4 -17.14 1.12 17.04
CA LYS A 4 -18.00 2.29 17.31
C LYS A 4 -17.32 3.62 17.01
N THR A 5 -16.00 3.68 17.13
CA THR A 5 -15.20 4.89 16.93
C THR A 5 -14.02 4.56 16.01
N ILE A 6 -13.76 5.44 15.06
CA ILE A 6 -12.70 5.35 14.09
C ILE A 6 -11.68 6.45 14.40
N ALA A 7 -10.41 6.08 14.53
CA ALA A 7 -9.30 7.02 14.57
C ALA A 7 -8.74 7.18 13.14
N TYR A 8 -8.46 8.39 12.74
CA TYR A 8 -7.95 8.69 11.40
C TYR A 8 -7.09 9.94 11.40
N GLN A 9 -6.39 10.18 10.31
CA GLN A 9 -5.54 11.35 10.13
C GLN A 9 -6.00 12.20 8.95
N VAL A 10 -5.79 13.51 9.08
CA VAL A 10 -6.05 14.49 8.02
C VAL A 10 -4.78 15.28 7.76
N GLY A 11 -4.37 15.35 6.48
CA GLY A 11 -3.24 16.15 6.03
C GLY A 11 -3.66 17.58 5.70
N TYR A 12 -2.98 18.55 6.27
CA TYR A 12 -3.16 19.99 6.00
C TYR A 12 -1.96 20.53 5.26
N TYR A 13 -2.20 21.34 4.25
CA TYR A 13 -1.19 21.97 3.42
C TYR A 13 -1.30 23.48 3.48
N SER A 14 -0.20 24.15 3.74
CA SER A 14 -0.10 25.62 3.70
C SER A 14 0.82 26.03 2.55
N VAL A 15 0.24 26.56 1.48
CA VAL A 15 1.00 27.09 0.34
C VAL A 15 1.86 28.27 0.78
N LYS A 16 1.33 29.12 1.67
CA LYS A 16 2.03 30.31 2.19
C LYS A 16 3.30 29.94 2.96
N GLU A 17 3.24 28.86 3.75
CA GLU A 17 4.37 28.42 4.58
C GLU A 17 5.23 27.35 3.87
N ASN A 18 4.76 26.85 2.70
CA ASN A 18 5.35 25.74 1.98
C ASN A 18 5.58 24.52 2.89
N LYS A 19 4.58 24.19 3.71
CA LYS A 19 4.62 23.12 4.70
C LYS A 19 3.32 22.35 4.74
N SER A 20 3.43 21.12 5.18
CA SER A 20 2.28 20.26 5.53
C SER A 20 2.42 19.74 6.94
N HIS A 21 1.32 19.35 7.55
CA HIS A 21 1.29 18.61 8.81
C HIS A 21 0.10 17.67 8.84
N GLN A 22 0.21 16.61 9.64
CA GLN A 22 -0.83 15.63 9.86
C GLN A 22 -1.47 15.84 11.23
N MET A 23 -2.78 15.74 11.28
CA MET A 23 -3.56 15.82 12.51
C MET A 23 -4.40 14.56 12.70
N LEU A 24 -4.53 14.14 13.95
CA LEU A 24 -5.35 12.98 14.32
C LEU A 24 -6.73 13.40 14.77
N TYR A 25 -7.70 12.61 14.37
CA TYR A 25 -9.11 12.77 14.69
C TYR A 25 -9.72 11.44 15.11
N THR A 26 -10.85 11.52 15.80
CA THR A 26 -11.80 10.41 15.92
C THR A 26 -13.15 10.81 15.37
N VAL A 27 -13.87 9.81 14.82
CA VAL A 27 -15.25 9.95 14.40
C VAL A 27 -16.05 8.73 14.84
N SER A 28 -17.30 8.95 15.27
CA SER A 28 -18.21 7.83 15.54
C SER A 28 -18.59 7.10 14.25
N ALA A 29 -18.81 5.79 14.30
CA ALA A 29 -19.14 4.98 13.12
C ALA A 29 -20.44 5.43 12.39
N ASP A 30 -21.31 6.21 13.04
CA ASP A 30 -22.47 6.84 12.42
C ASP A 30 -22.17 8.22 11.79
N GLY A 31 -20.91 8.68 11.88
CA GLY A 31 -20.45 9.96 11.32
C GLY A 31 -20.89 11.22 12.07
N LYS A 32 -21.59 11.10 13.23
CA LYS A 32 -22.24 12.25 13.88
C LYS A 32 -21.35 12.99 14.87
N ARG A 33 -20.34 12.33 15.42
CA ARG A 33 -19.45 12.90 16.44
C ARG A 33 -18.02 12.80 15.95
N GLN A 34 -17.43 13.95 15.67
CA GLN A 34 -16.03 14.09 15.27
C GLN A 34 -15.29 14.88 16.34
N GLN A 35 -14.05 14.49 16.62
CA GLN A 35 -13.19 15.17 17.57
C GLN A 35 -11.75 15.22 17.07
N ALA A 36 -11.14 16.40 17.11
CA ALA A 36 -9.70 16.55 16.90
C ALA A 36 -8.93 16.08 18.14
N LEU A 37 -7.91 15.27 17.94
CA LEU A 37 -7.03 14.76 19.00
C LEU A 37 -5.70 15.48 19.04
N THR A 38 -5.20 15.97 17.88
CA THR A 38 -3.94 16.71 17.79
C THR A 38 -4.05 18.07 18.47
N THR A 39 -3.10 18.35 19.35
CA THR A 39 -3.01 19.60 20.13
C THR A 39 -1.70 20.34 19.89
N THR A 40 -0.84 19.85 19.02
CA THR A 40 0.49 20.40 18.70
C THR A 40 0.61 20.75 17.23
N ALA A 41 1.58 21.60 16.89
CA ALA A 41 1.91 21.93 15.50
C ALA A 41 2.78 20.84 14.82
N ALA A 42 3.19 19.81 15.55
CA ALA A 42 3.94 18.69 14.96
C ALA A 42 2.99 17.73 14.26
N SER A 43 3.46 17.12 13.17
CA SER A 43 2.74 16.02 12.54
C SER A 43 2.59 14.83 13.48
N GLU A 44 1.41 14.24 13.50
CA GLU A 44 1.06 13.04 14.23
C GLU A 44 0.40 12.06 13.26
N THR A 45 0.92 10.82 13.21
CA THR A 45 0.53 9.80 12.22
C THR A 45 0.29 8.44 12.84
N ASP A 46 -0.25 7.52 12.05
CA ASP A 46 -0.36 6.10 12.34
C ASP A 46 -1.17 5.76 13.60
N ALA A 47 -2.28 6.48 13.80
CA ALA A 47 -3.16 6.28 14.94
C ALA A 47 -3.61 4.82 15.08
N THR A 48 -3.22 4.18 16.18
CA THR A 48 -3.50 2.77 16.47
C THR A 48 -4.13 2.61 17.84
N TRP A 49 -5.24 1.89 17.92
CA TRP A 49 -5.89 1.58 19.18
C TRP A 49 -5.08 0.60 20.02
N ILE A 50 -4.84 0.94 21.27
CA ILE A 50 -4.15 0.10 22.27
C ILE A 50 -4.92 0.07 23.59
N ASN A 51 -4.45 -0.78 24.52
CA ASN A 51 -5.03 -0.96 25.86
C ASN A 51 -6.54 -1.28 25.80
N GLY A 52 -6.88 -2.25 24.91
CA GLY A 52 -8.25 -2.66 24.70
C GLY A 52 -9.16 -1.54 24.19
N GLY A 53 -8.63 -0.57 23.44
CA GLY A 53 -9.36 0.56 22.89
C GLY A 53 -9.52 1.75 23.86
N LYS A 54 -8.78 1.79 24.95
CA LYS A 54 -8.80 2.90 25.92
C LYS A 54 -7.79 4.00 25.60
N ARG A 55 -6.79 3.70 24.78
CA ARG A 55 -5.75 4.64 24.38
C ARG A 55 -5.49 4.54 22.88
N ILE A 56 -4.85 5.57 22.33
CA ILE A 56 -4.39 5.63 20.95
C ILE A 56 -2.88 5.82 20.98
N ALA A 57 -2.14 4.93 20.32
CA ALA A 57 -0.72 5.10 20.02
C ALA A 57 -0.54 5.80 18.68
N PHE A 58 0.53 6.58 18.50
CA PHE A 58 0.81 7.34 17.29
C PHE A 58 2.29 7.71 17.20
N LEU A 59 2.74 8.08 16.00
CA LEU A 59 4.07 8.63 15.77
C LEU A 59 4.05 10.14 15.82
N SER A 60 5.06 10.74 16.46
CA SER A 60 5.34 12.15 16.41
C SER A 60 6.83 12.41 16.64
N LYS A 61 7.46 13.22 15.76
CA LYS A 61 8.88 13.59 15.83
C LYS A 61 9.81 12.37 15.99
N GLY A 62 9.60 11.34 15.15
CA GLY A 62 10.41 10.12 15.15
C GLY A 62 10.27 9.25 16.41
N GLN A 63 9.24 9.46 17.26
CA GLN A 63 9.02 8.71 18.47
C GLN A 63 7.60 8.16 18.55
N LEU A 64 7.45 7.05 19.26
CA LEU A 64 6.15 6.47 19.59
C LEU A 64 5.57 7.14 20.84
N TRP A 65 4.32 7.56 20.71
CA TRP A 65 3.54 8.22 21.76
C TRP A 65 2.22 7.48 22.01
N SER A 66 1.57 7.78 23.12
CA SER A 66 0.17 7.41 23.36
C SER A 66 -0.59 8.53 24.04
N MET A 67 -1.92 8.50 23.89
CA MET A 67 -2.86 9.43 24.54
C MET A 67 -4.16 8.72 24.87
N ASN A 68 -4.97 9.30 25.73
CA ASN A 68 -6.36 8.87 25.93
C ASN A 68 -7.18 9.13 24.65
N VAL A 69 -8.33 8.48 24.55
CA VAL A 69 -9.24 8.58 23.38
C VAL A 69 -9.83 9.99 23.18
N ASP A 70 -9.74 10.84 24.18
CA ASP A 70 -10.13 12.26 24.12
C ASP A 70 -8.97 13.21 23.82
N GLY A 71 -7.76 12.67 23.55
CA GLY A 71 -6.53 13.43 23.29
C GLY A 71 -5.74 13.85 24.53
N SER A 72 -6.26 13.61 25.73
CA SER A 72 -5.59 13.92 27.01
C SER A 72 -4.51 12.89 27.38
N ASP A 73 -3.77 13.15 28.46
CA ASP A 73 -2.74 12.27 29.06
C ASP A 73 -1.75 11.72 28.01
N ARG A 74 -1.12 12.63 27.28
CA ARG A 74 -0.13 12.31 26.24
C ARG A 74 1.17 11.84 26.90
N ARG A 75 1.68 10.68 26.48
CA ARG A 75 2.88 10.07 27.00
C ARG A 75 3.81 9.63 25.86
N GLN A 76 5.05 10.01 25.93
CA GLN A 76 6.08 9.47 25.05
C GLN A 76 6.44 8.06 25.52
N LEU A 77 6.34 7.08 24.62
CA LEU A 77 6.61 5.67 24.93
C LEU A 77 8.05 5.26 24.61
N THR A 78 8.68 5.91 23.64
CA THR A 78 10.07 5.60 23.24
C THR A 78 10.99 6.81 23.46
N LYS A 79 12.28 6.52 23.67
CA LYS A 79 13.38 7.49 23.67
C LYS A 79 14.50 6.91 22.83
N SER A 80 14.25 6.79 21.54
CA SER A 80 15.19 6.20 20.58
C SER A 80 16.08 7.29 20.00
N ASP A 81 17.36 6.99 19.82
CA ASP A 81 18.32 7.87 19.12
C ASP A 81 18.13 7.80 17.60
N ILE A 82 17.42 6.78 17.10
CA ILE A 82 17.06 6.58 15.71
C ILE A 82 15.56 6.79 15.60
N ASP A 83 15.12 7.56 14.60
CA ASP A 83 13.73 7.80 14.34
C ASP A 83 12.96 6.50 14.08
N ILE A 84 11.74 6.43 14.62
CA ILE A 84 10.81 5.33 14.40
C ILE A 84 9.93 5.73 13.22
N GLU A 85 9.99 4.93 12.16
CA GLU A 85 9.31 5.17 10.88
C GLU A 85 7.98 4.43 10.76
N GLY A 86 7.76 3.42 11.61
CA GLY A 86 6.54 2.64 11.66
C GLY A 86 6.47 1.79 12.91
N PHE A 87 5.28 1.37 13.30
CA PHE A 87 5.11 0.49 14.46
C PHE A 87 3.87 -0.40 14.32
N LYS A 88 3.90 -1.55 15.00
CA LYS A 88 2.75 -2.46 15.09
C LYS A 88 2.80 -3.25 16.40
N PHE A 89 1.83 -3.04 17.30
CA PHE A 89 1.73 -3.79 18.55
C PHE A 89 1.38 -5.27 18.28
N SER A 90 1.92 -6.15 19.12
CA SER A 90 1.45 -7.54 19.17
C SER A 90 0.00 -7.60 19.65
N PRO A 91 -0.80 -8.62 19.27
CA PRO A 91 -2.19 -8.75 19.73
C PRO A 91 -2.37 -8.77 21.24
N ASP A 92 -1.39 -9.27 22.02
CA ASP A 92 -1.38 -9.25 23.48
C ASP A 92 -0.83 -7.95 24.08
N GLU A 93 -0.42 -7.00 23.24
CA GLU A 93 0.14 -5.68 23.56
C GLU A 93 1.40 -5.71 24.46
N LYS A 94 2.04 -6.88 24.62
CA LYS A 94 3.28 -6.99 25.40
C LYS A 94 4.54 -6.64 24.62
N LYS A 95 4.42 -6.63 23.31
CA LYS A 95 5.52 -6.30 22.40
C LYS A 95 5.02 -5.34 21.31
N VAL A 96 5.97 -4.65 20.68
CA VAL A 96 5.72 -3.80 19.53
C VAL A 96 6.84 -3.98 18.51
N LEU A 97 6.48 -4.10 17.24
CA LEU A 97 7.40 -3.94 16.12
C LEU A 97 7.66 -2.46 15.92
N LEU A 98 8.93 -2.11 15.73
CA LEU A 98 9.39 -0.76 15.40
C LEU A 98 10.21 -0.85 14.12
N ILE A 99 10.01 0.05 13.18
CA ILE A 99 10.85 0.20 11.99
C ILE A 99 11.83 1.32 12.26
N LYS A 100 13.14 1.03 12.06
CA LYS A 100 14.23 2.00 12.20
C LYS A 100 15.19 1.84 11.04
N SER A 101 15.65 2.95 10.47
CA SER A 101 16.67 2.92 9.42
C SER A 101 18.07 2.94 10.00
N LEU A 102 18.85 1.91 9.67
CA LEU A 102 20.24 1.74 10.10
C LEU A 102 21.20 2.19 9.00
N PRO A 103 22.38 2.76 9.35
CA PRO A 103 23.38 3.13 8.35
C PRO A 103 23.77 1.95 7.46
N TYR A 104 23.80 2.16 6.15
CA TYR A 104 24.28 1.20 5.17
C TYR A 104 25.68 1.61 4.71
N HIS A 105 26.70 0.78 4.96
CA HIS A 105 28.07 1.25 5.05
C HIS A 105 28.95 1.09 3.80
N GLU A 106 28.52 0.36 2.76
CA GLU A 106 29.53 -0.18 1.85
C GLU A 106 29.64 0.54 0.50
N SER A 107 28.66 1.34 0.11
CA SER A 107 28.64 1.88 -1.27
C SER A 107 29.01 3.35 -1.41
N ILE A 108 29.06 4.12 -0.33
CA ILE A 108 29.30 5.57 -0.41
C ILE A 108 30.50 5.96 0.47
N GLN A 109 31.60 6.34 -0.17
CA GLN A 109 32.75 6.89 0.52
C GLN A 109 32.60 8.40 0.71
N LYS A 110 32.89 8.88 1.90
CA LYS A 110 32.99 10.32 2.18
C LYS A 110 34.15 10.93 1.41
N ASN A 111 34.02 12.22 1.07
CA ASN A 111 35.14 12.97 0.53
C ASN A 111 36.30 12.99 1.52
N PRO A 112 37.54 13.14 0.99
CA PRO A 112 38.71 13.37 1.84
C PRO A 112 38.52 14.54 2.79
N ASP A 113 39.06 14.44 4.00
CA ASP A 113 38.93 15.46 5.05
C ASP A 113 39.55 16.83 4.66
N ASP A 114 40.46 16.83 3.70
CA ASP A 114 41.09 18.04 3.11
C ASP A 114 40.18 18.79 2.13
N LEU A 115 39.01 18.23 1.78
CA LEU A 115 38.01 18.83 0.91
C LEU A 115 36.65 19.01 1.60
N PRO A 116 36.59 19.75 2.72
CA PRO A 116 35.37 19.78 3.58
C PRO A 116 34.17 20.42 2.92
N LEU A 117 34.33 21.18 1.86
CA LEU A 117 33.23 21.81 1.09
C LEU A 117 32.83 21.00 -0.14
N ALA A 118 33.52 19.91 -0.44
CA ALA A 118 33.14 19.08 -1.57
C ALA A 118 31.86 18.28 -1.27
N THR A 119 30.94 18.26 -2.23
CA THR A 119 29.67 17.54 -2.15
C THR A 119 29.66 16.25 -2.97
N GLY A 120 30.76 15.98 -3.70
CA GLY A 120 30.92 14.75 -4.46
C GLY A 120 30.96 13.52 -3.57
N ARG A 121 30.55 12.38 -4.10
CA ARG A 121 30.61 11.08 -3.43
C ARG A 121 31.28 10.07 -4.33
N VAL A 122 32.06 9.18 -3.76
CA VAL A 122 32.62 8.02 -4.46
C VAL A 122 31.72 6.82 -4.17
N VAL A 123 31.17 6.24 -5.22
CA VAL A 123 30.22 5.13 -5.12
C VAL A 123 30.84 3.92 -5.82
N THR A 124 30.90 2.79 -5.15
CA THR A 124 31.48 1.54 -5.64
C THR A 124 30.44 0.47 -5.97
N ASP A 125 29.19 0.74 -5.71
CA ASP A 125 28.03 -0.10 -6.00
C ASP A 125 26.92 0.73 -6.67
N LEU A 126 25.77 0.10 -7.02
CA LEU A 126 24.62 0.79 -7.60
C LEU A 126 23.99 1.71 -6.56
N ASN A 127 24.07 3.02 -6.80
CA ASN A 127 23.69 4.06 -5.83
C ASN A 127 22.24 4.54 -5.93
N TYR A 128 21.51 4.24 -7.01
CA TYR A 128 20.12 4.64 -7.24
C TYR A 128 19.16 3.45 -7.25
N ARG A 129 19.44 2.41 -6.50
CA ARG A 129 18.58 1.22 -6.46
C ARG A 129 17.20 1.47 -5.84
N HIS A 130 17.04 2.61 -5.12
CA HIS A 130 15.78 3.08 -4.56
C HIS A 130 15.16 4.23 -5.35
N TRP A 131 15.40 4.28 -6.65
CA TRP A 131 14.89 5.24 -7.61
C TRP A 131 15.72 6.54 -7.71
N ASP A 132 15.50 7.56 -6.85
CA ASP A 132 16.01 8.91 -7.07
C ASP A 132 16.97 9.40 -5.97
N HIS A 133 17.36 8.55 -5.03
CA HIS A 133 18.26 8.92 -3.94
C HIS A 133 19.28 7.83 -3.61
N TYR A 134 20.35 8.23 -2.96
CA TYR A 134 21.38 7.32 -2.49
C TYR A 134 20.87 6.46 -1.36
N VAL A 135 21.30 5.18 -1.31
CA VAL A 135 21.04 4.28 -0.19
C VAL A 135 22.07 4.57 0.90
N GLU A 136 21.73 5.45 1.83
CA GLU A 136 22.56 5.79 3.00
C GLU A 136 22.19 4.97 4.24
N SER A 137 20.95 4.47 4.25
CA SER A 137 20.40 3.64 5.34
C SER A 137 19.44 2.60 4.77
N VAL A 138 19.22 1.55 5.52
CA VAL A 138 18.24 0.48 5.23
C VAL A 138 17.32 0.28 6.42
N ALA A 139 16.04 0.09 6.15
CA ALA A 139 15.04 -0.14 7.19
C ALA A 139 15.17 -1.54 7.78
N HIS A 140 15.17 -1.65 9.10
CA HIS A 140 15.15 -2.90 9.84
C HIS A 140 13.98 -2.94 10.83
N PRO A 141 13.34 -4.10 11.02
CA PRO A 141 12.30 -4.30 12.01
C PRO A 141 12.89 -4.73 13.37
N PHE A 142 12.46 -4.06 14.41
CA PHE A 142 12.87 -4.32 15.80
C PHE A 142 11.69 -4.82 16.62
N VAL A 143 11.88 -5.85 17.42
CA VAL A 143 10.91 -6.31 18.42
C VAL A 143 11.27 -5.73 19.78
N ALA A 144 10.45 -4.79 20.24
CA ALA A 144 10.61 -4.13 21.54
C ALA A 144 9.59 -4.65 22.56
N ASN A 145 9.95 -4.62 23.85
CA ASN A 145 9.03 -4.95 24.94
C ASN A 145 8.26 -3.70 25.38
N VAL A 146 6.99 -3.87 25.64
CA VAL A 146 6.10 -2.85 26.23
C VAL A 146 6.10 -3.05 27.75
N THR A 147 6.46 -2.01 28.47
CA THR A 147 6.55 -2.01 29.94
C THR A 147 5.70 -0.87 30.52
N GLU A 148 5.53 -0.83 31.83
CA GLU A 148 4.86 0.28 32.53
C GLU A 148 5.58 1.63 32.32
N ASN A 149 6.90 1.59 32.08
CA ASN A 149 7.74 2.78 31.89
C ASN A 149 7.89 3.22 30.42
N GLY A 150 7.26 2.50 29.47
CA GLY A 150 7.35 2.76 28.05
C GLY A 150 7.81 1.54 27.24
N VAL A 151 8.47 1.79 26.14
CA VAL A 151 8.93 0.78 25.18
C VAL A 151 10.47 0.82 25.13
N ASP A 152 11.10 -0.33 25.21
CA ASP A 152 12.56 -0.46 25.11
C ASP A 152 13.06 -0.27 23.66
N ASN A 153 14.38 -0.32 23.45
CA ASN A 153 14.97 -0.11 22.13
C ASN A 153 14.74 -1.26 21.15
N GLY A 154 14.27 -2.41 21.65
CA GLY A 154 14.00 -3.59 20.87
C GLY A 154 15.25 -4.32 20.37
N LYS A 155 15.01 -5.55 19.88
CA LYS A 155 15.99 -6.40 19.21
C LYS A 155 15.70 -6.37 17.71
N ASP A 156 16.72 -6.11 16.91
CA ASP A 156 16.68 -6.25 15.46
C ASP A 156 16.45 -7.72 15.08
N ILE A 157 15.45 -8.02 14.25
CA ILE A 157 15.11 -9.40 13.88
C ILE A 157 15.89 -9.89 12.64
N ILE A 158 16.56 -8.98 11.93
CA ILE A 158 17.47 -9.29 10.82
C ILE A 158 18.89 -8.76 11.09
N ASP A 159 19.29 -8.72 12.36
CA ASP A 159 20.60 -8.23 12.79
C ASP A 159 21.74 -8.89 12.02
N GLY A 160 22.66 -8.07 11.52
CA GLY A 160 23.80 -8.51 10.71
C GLY A 160 23.48 -8.81 9.24
N GLU A 161 22.22 -8.72 8.81
CA GLU A 161 21.84 -8.85 7.41
C GLU A 161 21.92 -7.48 6.70
N PRO A 162 22.43 -7.41 5.45
CA PRO A 162 22.52 -6.17 4.70
C PRO A 162 21.23 -5.85 3.91
N TYR A 163 20.12 -6.51 4.25
CA TYR A 163 18.84 -6.39 3.56
C TYR A 163 17.94 -5.41 4.26
N GLU A 164 16.91 -4.96 3.58
CA GLU A 164 15.94 -4.04 4.13
C GLU A 164 14.54 -4.67 4.29
N CYS A 165 13.89 -4.32 5.36
CA CYS A 165 12.52 -4.66 5.67
C CYS A 165 11.91 -3.57 6.56
N PRO A 166 10.88 -2.86 6.10
CA PRO A 166 10.19 -2.94 4.81
C PRO A 166 11.08 -2.63 3.59
N MET A 167 10.66 -3.10 2.41
CA MET A 167 11.40 -2.88 1.18
C MET A 167 11.15 -1.47 0.62
N ALA A 168 12.20 -0.69 0.43
CA ALA A 168 12.08 0.57 -0.28
C ALA A 168 11.94 0.33 -1.81
N PRO A 169 11.37 1.30 -2.59
CA PRO A 169 10.86 2.59 -2.10
C PRO A 169 9.38 2.58 -1.66
N PHE A 170 8.63 1.48 -1.84
CA PHE A 170 7.18 1.46 -1.74
C PHE A 170 6.65 0.66 -0.53
N GLY A 171 7.50 -0.03 0.21
CA GLY A 171 7.09 -0.82 1.37
C GLY A 171 7.05 -0.01 2.67
N GLY A 172 6.12 -0.39 3.56
CA GLY A 172 5.95 0.18 4.88
C GLY A 172 5.57 -0.89 5.91
N ILE A 173 4.97 -0.47 7.00
CA ILE A 173 4.59 -1.36 8.12
C ILE A 173 3.59 -2.46 7.71
N GLU A 174 2.89 -2.30 6.59
CA GLU A 174 2.01 -3.32 5.99
C GLU A 174 2.77 -4.58 5.57
N GLN A 175 4.07 -4.48 5.33
CA GLN A 175 4.92 -5.63 5.00
C GLN A 175 5.29 -6.50 6.20
N LEU A 176 4.79 -6.17 7.38
CA LEU A 176 4.97 -6.95 8.61
C LEU A 176 3.63 -7.29 9.26
N ALA A 177 3.51 -8.50 9.81
CA ALA A 177 2.31 -8.94 10.51
C ALA A 177 2.64 -9.78 11.75
N TRP A 178 1.93 -9.56 12.84
CA TRP A 178 1.93 -10.45 14.00
C TRP A 178 0.97 -11.62 13.80
N SER A 179 1.38 -12.81 14.23
CA SER A 179 0.42 -13.91 14.42
C SER A 179 -0.58 -13.58 15.53
N PRO A 180 -1.82 -14.10 15.49
CA PRO A 180 -2.83 -13.82 16.51
C PRO A 180 -2.42 -14.22 17.94
N ASP A 181 -1.53 -15.19 18.09
CA ASP A 181 -0.98 -15.64 19.38
C ASP A 181 0.25 -14.85 19.85
N SER A 182 0.65 -13.82 19.11
CA SER A 182 1.80 -12.93 19.41
C SER A 182 3.18 -13.62 19.44
N LYS A 183 3.31 -14.83 18.86
CA LYS A 183 4.56 -15.60 18.90
C LYS A 183 5.40 -15.53 17.64
N THR A 184 4.77 -15.21 16.53
CA THR A 184 5.40 -15.20 15.21
C THR A 184 5.21 -13.87 14.52
N ILE A 185 6.22 -13.42 13.79
CA ILE A 185 6.16 -12.26 12.92
C ILE A 185 6.33 -12.76 11.49
N ALA A 186 5.39 -12.41 10.62
CA ALA A 186 5.58 -12.52 9.18
C ALA A 186 6.14 -11.21 8.66
N TYR A 187 7.12 -11.28 7.78
CA TYR A 187 7.68 -10.09 7.13
C TYR A 187 8.06 -10.35 5.69
N THR A 188 7.99 -9.30 4.87
CA THR A 188 8.45 -9.31 3.48
C THR A 188 9.91 -8.86 3.43
N CYS A 189 10.74 -9.58 2.68
CA CYS A 189 12.12 -9.15 2.45
C CYS A 189 12.62 -9.66 1.09
N ARG A 190 13.33 -8.79 0.36
CA ARG A 190 14.09 -9.16 -0.83
C ARG A 190 15.57 -9.31 -0.42
N LYS A 191 15.99 -10.55 -0.16
CA LYS A 191 17.37 -10.84 0.31
C LYS A 191 18.38 -10.77 -0.83
N LYS A 192 18.55 -9.58 -1.39
CA LYS A 192 19.48 -9.25 -2.47
C LYS A 192 20.16 -7.91 -2.17
N THR A 193 21.30 -7.67 -2.78
CA THR A 193 22.09 -6.42 -2.65
C THR A 193 22.58 -5.95 -4.01
N GLY A 194 23.07 -4.71 -4.09
CA GLY A 194 23.69 -4.17 -5.28
C GLY A 194 22.82 -4.21 -6.54
N VAL A 195 23.39 -4.62 -7.66
CA VAL A 195 22.71 -4.73 -8.95
C VAL A 195 21.56 -5.74 -8.90
N ASP A 196 21.74 -6.86 -8.20
CA ASP A 196 20.70 -7.89 -8.09
C ASP A 196 19.43 -7.35 -7.41
N TYR A 197 19.58 -6.46 -6.43
CA TYR A 197 18.45 -5.80 -5.78
C TYR A 197 17.67 -4.91 -6.77
N ALA A 198 18.37 -4.24 -7.67
CA ALA A 198 17.76 -3.29 -8.61
C ALA A 198 17.02 -3.97 -9.78
N ILE A 199 17.47 -5.17 -10.19
CA ILE A 199 16.92 -5.86 -11.37
C ILE A 199 15.93 -6.96 -11.04
N SER A 200 15.93 -7.46 -9.79
CA SER A 200 15.05 -8.56 -9.35
C SER A 200 13.89 -8.06 -8.53
N THR A 201 12.71 -8.63 -8.75
CA THR A 201 11.51 -8.44 -7.93
C THR A 201 11.29 -9.61 -6.96
N ASP A 202 12.24 -10.53 -6.84
CA ASP A 202 12.16 -11.74 -6.05
C ASP A 202 12.23 -11.45 -4.54
N SER A 203 11.10 -11.10 -3.94
CA SER A 203 10.92 -10.99 -2.50
C SER A 203 10.11 -12.16 -1.95
N ASP A 204 10.35 -12.49 -0.70
CA ASP A 204 9.73 -13.63 -0.04
C ASP A 204 9.04 -13.21 1.26
N ILE A 205 8.11 -14.08 1.72
CA ILE A 205 7.51 -14.00 3.04
C ILE A 205 8.28 -14.91 4.00
N PHE A 206 8.79 -14.30 5.06
CA PHE A 206 9.51 -14.98 6.13
C PHE A 206 8.66 -15.03 7.40
N LEU A 207 8.77 -16.12 8.16
CA LEU A 207 8.23 -16.23 9.51
C LEU A 207 9.39 -16.21 10.51
N TYR A 208 9.36 -15.26 11.44
CA TYR A 208 10.30 -15.14 12.54
C TYR A 208 9.63 -15.59 13.84
N ASP A 209 10.20 -16.58 14.51
CA ASP A 209 9.76 -17.01 15.83
C ASP A 209 10.37 -16.09 16.91
N VAL A 210 9.52 -15.42 17.67
CA VAL A 210 9.92 -14.39 18.64
C VAL A 210 10.71 -14.96 19.81
N ALA A 211 10.46 -16.22 20.20
CA ALA A 211 11.12 -16.84 21.35
C ALA A 211 12.50 -17.40 20.99
N THR A 212 12.64 -18.02 19.83
CA THR A 212 13.88 -18.68 19.40
C THR A 212 14.76 -17.81 18.53
N GLY A 213 14.17 -16.82 17.84
CA GLY A 213 14.87 -16.02 16.82
C GLY A 213 15.06 -16.76 15.49
N SER A 214 14.47 -17.93 15.32
CA SER A 214 14.58 -18.69 14.06
C SER A 214 13.69 -18.11 12.97
N THR A 215 14.16 -18.19 11.73
CA THR A 215 13.45 -17.67 10.55
C THR A 215 13.20 -18.80 9.54
N LYS A 216 11.99 -18.82 8.95
CA LYS A 216 11.59 -19.75 7.89
C LYS A 216 11.07 -18.97 6.69
N ASN A 217 11.55 -19.31 5.48
CA ASN A 217 10.99 -18.83 4.22
C ASN A 217 9.75 -19.63 3.83
N LEU A 218 8.63 -18.99 3.51
CA LEU A 218 7.39 -19.65 3.06
C LEU A 218 7.29 -19.79 1.54
N CYS A 219 8.04 -18.97 0.80
CA CYS A 219 7.93 -18.93 -0.66
C CYS A 219 8.83 -19.93 -1.35
N LYS A 220 9.91 -20.35 -0.68
CA LYS A 220 10.92 -21.23 -1.25
C LYS A 220 11.20 -22.44 -0.37
N PRO A 221 11.48 -23.63 -0.96
CA PRO A 221 11.88 -24.79 -0.21
C PRO A 221 13.24 -24.58 0.46
N GLU A 222 13.50 -25.31 1.54
CA GLU A 222 14.78 -25.30 2.22
C GLU A 222 15.92 -25.67 1.27
N GLY A 223 17.00 -24.89 1.29
CA GLY A 223 18.16 -25.08 0.42
C GLY A 223 17.97 -24.60 -1.03
N TYR A 224 16.87 -23.95 -1.35
CA TYR A 224 16.66 -23.35 -2.67
C TYR A 224 17.79 -22.35 -2.98
N LYS A 225 18.36 -22.50 -4.17
CA LYS A 225 19.33 -21.53 -4.73
C LYS A 225 18.70 -20.88 -5.95
N ALA A 226 18.55 -19.57 -5.92
CA ALA A 226 18.11 -18.83 -7.10
C ALA A 226 19.09 -19.10 -8.28
N PRO A 227 18.60 -19.27 -9.50
CA PRO A 227 19.46 -19.29 -10.68
C PRO A 227 20.28 -18.01 -10.73
N GLU A 228 21.56 -18.11 -11.16
CA GLU A 228 22.37 -16.92 -11.42
C GLU A 228 21.69 -16.08 -12.51
N VAL A 229 21.51 -14.80 -12.26
CA VAL A 229 20.92 -13.87 -13.21
C VAL A 229 22.02 -13.44 -14.17
N ASP A 230 21.89 -13.82 -15.44
CA ASP A 230 22.73 -13.27 -16.49
C ASP A 230 22.21 -11.88 -16.88
N ALA A 231 22.88 -10.84 -16.40
CA ALA A 231 22.55 -9.44 -16.68
C ALA A 231 22.62 -9.08 -18.19
N THR A 232 23.19 -9.95 -19.03
CA THR A 232 23.24 -9.76 -20.48
C THR A 232 22.02 -10.33 -21.21
N THR A 233 21.24 -11.18 -20.53
CA THR A 233 20.03 -11.77 -21.11
C THR A 233 18.90 -10.76 -21.05
N SER A 234 18.20 -10.52 -22.17
CA SER A 234 17.06 -9.59 -22.19
C SER A 234 15.99 -10.02 -21.17
N LEU A 235 15.35 -9.08 -20.49
CA LEU A 235 14.29 -9.31 -19.51
C LEU A 235 13.18 -10.23 -20.05
N LYS A 236 12.86 -10.13 -21.36
CA LYS A 236 11.90 -10.99 -22.04
C LYS A 236 12.31 -12.47 -22.02
N ASN A 237 13.60 -12.78 -22.23
CA ASN A 237 14.12 -14.13 -22.19
C ASN A 237 14.29 -14.65 -20.77
N GLN A 238 14.57 -13.76 -19.80
CA GLN A 238 14.65 -14.12 -18.39
C GLN A 238 13.27 -14.51 -17.84
N ALA A 239 12.21 -13.79 -18.21
CA ALA A 239 10.84 -14.08 -17.79
C ALA A 239 10.32 -15.41 -18.34
N VAL A 240 10.63 -15.74 -19.58
CA VAL A 240 10.17 -16.96 -20.27
C VAL A 240 10.87 -18.23 -19.76
N ASN A 241 12.16 -18.14 -19.43
CA ASN A 241 12.95 -19.32 -19.06
C ASN A 241 12.76 -19.80 -17.60
N LYS A 242 12.05 -19.05 -16.75
CA LYS A 242 11.91 -19.32 -15.32
C LYS A 242 10.57 -19.95 -14.91
N GLN A 243 9.69 -20.28 -15.85
CA GLN A 243 8.31 -20.71 -15.57
C GLN A 243 8.12 -22.18 -15.17
N GLU A 244 9.15 -23.01 -15.23
CA GLU A 244 9.00 -24.47 -15.03
C GLU A 244 9.07 -24.92 -13.56
N SER A 245 9.32 -24.01 -12.61
CA SER A 245 9.32 -24.37 -11.18
C SER A 245 8.08 -23.85 -10.45
N ASP A 246 7.55 -24.64 -9.52
CA ASP A 246 6.48 -24.24 -8.58
C ASP A 246 6.93 -23.14 -7.59
N VAL A 247 8.15 -22.65 -7.72
CA VAL A 247 8.73 -21.62 -6.88
C VAL A 247 8.41 -20.26 -7.47
N ASN A 248 7.70 -19.42 -6.71
CA ASN A 248 7.44 -18.04 -7.07
C ASN A 248 8.73 -17.22 -6.98
N VAL A 249 8.98 -16.38 -8.00
CA VAL A 249 10.20 -15.56 -8.13
C VAL A 249 9.88 -14.08 -8.37
N GLY A 250 8.62 -13.70 -8.34
CA GLY A 250 8.16 -12.31 -8.34
C GLY A 250 8.01 -11.76 -6.92
N TYR A 251 7.40 -10.59 -6.81
CA TYR A 251 7.07 -10.02 -5.51
C TYR A 251 6.10 -10.90 -4.72
N ASP A 252 6.47 -11.28 -3.51
CA ASP A 252 5.60 -11.75 -2.44
C ASP A 252 5.61 -10.70 -1.32
N THR A 253 4.47 -10.04 -1.06
CA THR A 253 4.40 -8.85 -0.19
C THR A 253 3.15 -8.81 0.67
N ASN A 254 3.18 -7.98 1.73
CA ASN A 254 2.03 -7.62 2.55
C ASN A 254 1.34 -8.82 3.23
N PRO A 255 2.07 -9.61 4.03
CA PRO A 255 1.52 -10.79 4.67
C PRO A 255 0.48 -10.44 5.75
N GLN A 256 -0.60 -11.23 5.82
CA GLN A 256 -1.62 -11.11 6.86
C GLN A 256 -2.03 -12.50 7.35
N PHE A 257 -1.98 -12.73 8.66
CA PHE A 257 -2.52 -13.96 9.25
C PHE A 257 -4.04 -13.94 9.24
N SER A 258 -4.66 -15.12 9.06
CA SER A 258 -6.08 -15.27 9.36
C SER A 258 -6.34 -15.07 10.85
N PRO A 259 -7.54 -14.60 11.27
CA PRO A 259 -7.86 -14.39 12.69
C PRO A 259 -7.68 -15.63 13.57
N ASP A 260 -7.89 -16.84 13.04
CA ASP A 260 -7.69 -18.09 13.76
C ASP A 260 -6.23 -18.60 13.74
N GLY A 261 -5.33 -17.90 13.05
CA GLY A 261 -3.90 -18.22 12.95
C GLY A 261 -3.57 -19.48 12.15
N LYS A 262 -4.51 -20.04 11.37
CA LYS A 262 -4.26 -21.26 10.58
C LYS A 262 -3.72 -20.97 9.19
N PHE A 263 -3.98 -19.80 8.67
CA PHE A 263 -3.57 -19.38 7.34
C PHE A 263 -2.78 -18.05 7.41
N ILE A 264 -1.98 -17.85 6.39
CA ILE A 264 -1.40 -16.57 6.08
C ILE A 264 -1.67 -16.27 4.62
N ALA A 265 -2.05 -15.03 4.29
CA ALA A 265 -2.26 -14.59 2.92
C ALA A 265 -1.31 -13.44 2.59
N TRP A 266 -0.96 -13.31 1.32
CA TRP A 266 -0.13 -12.23 0.81
C TRP A 266 -0.40 -11.94 -0.67
N GLN A 267 0.04 -10.78 -1.14
CA GLN A 267 0.03 -10.43 -2.56
C GLN A 267 1.24 -11.06 -3.25
N SER A 268 1.03 -11.65 -4.44
CA SER A 268 2.04 -12.48 -5.10
C SER A 268 2.06 -12.24 -6.60
N MET A 269 3.17 -11.71 -7.11
CA MET A 269 3.50 -11.66 -8.54
C MET A 269 4.27 -12.91 -8.95
N LYS A 270 4.19 -13.29 -10.22
CA LYS A 270 4.74 -14.57 -10.70
C LYS A 270 6.18 -14.45 -11.21
N HIS A 271 6.49 -13.35 -11.90
CA HIS A 271 7.72 -13.22 -12.68
C HIS A 271 8.74 -12.32 -12.01
N ASP A 272 10.01 -12.72 -12.04
CA ASP A 272 11.13 -11.92 -11.56
C ASP A 272 11.45 -10.78 -12.55
N GLY A 273 11.74 -9.59 -12.02
CA GLY A 273 12.12 -8.42 -12.80
C GLY A 273 10.98 -7.82 -13.62
N TYR A 274 9.73 -8.16 -13.32
CA TYR A 274 8.56 -7.67 -14.03
C TYR A 274 7.56 -7.01 -13.06
N GLU A 275 7.76 -5.73 -12.78
CA GLU A 275 6.95 -4.94 -11.84
C GLU A 275 5.50 -4.70 -12.31
N SER A 276 5.22 -4.87 -13.61
CA SER A 276 3.86 -4.79 -14.16
C SER A 276 3.10 -6.12 -14.09
N ASP A 277 3.67 -7.14 -13.45
CA ASP A 277 3.00 -8.44 -13.32
C ASP A 277 1.72 -8.33 -12.48
N ARG A 278 0.81 -9.28 -12.70
CA ARG A 278 -0.44 -9.31 -11.96
C ARG A 278 -0.22 -9.67 -10.49
N ASN A 279 -0.70 -8.82 -9.62
CA ASN A 279 -0.68 -9.03 -8.17
C ASN A 279 -1.84 -9.96 -7.78
N ARG A 280 -1.53 -11.26 -7.59
CA ARG A 280 -2.49 -12.30 -7.20
C ARG A 280 -2.63 -12.35 -5.67
N LEU A 281 -3.65 -13.00 -5.17
CA LEU A 281 -3.84 -13.26 -3.73
C LEU A 281 -3.51 -14.71 -3.42
N CYS A 282 -2.40 -14.94 -2.73
CA CYS A 282 -1.93 -16.24 -2.26
C CYS A 282 -2.41 -16.48 -0.84
N VAL A 283 -2.90 -17.70 -0.55
CA VAL A 283 -3.23 -18.18 0.80
C VAL A 283 -2.40 -19.43 1.09
N TYR A 284 -1.68 -19.42 2.19
CA TYR A 284 -0.82 -20.50 2.66
C TYR A 284 -1.41 -21.14 3.92
N ASN A 285 -1.56 -22.44 3.93
CA ASN A 285 -1.97 -23.22 5.11
C ASN A 285 -0.73 -23.50 5.96
N LEU A 286 -0.67 -22.95 7.17
CA LEU A 286 0.49 -23.07 8.06
C LEU A 286 0.74 -24.50 8.57
N ALA A 287 -0.30 -25.35 8.62
CA ALA A 287 -0.17 -26.73 9.07
C ALA A 287 0.30 -27.68 7.96
N THR A 288 -0.16 -27.49 6.72
CA THR A 288 0.13 -28.39 5.60
C THR A 288 1.22 -27.90 4.66
N GLY A 289 1.48 -26.58 4.64
CA GLY A 289 2.39 -25.95 3.69
C GLY A 289 1.80 -25.74 2.29
N GLU A 290 0.50 -25.99 2.12
CA GLU A 290 -0.18 -25.84 0.84
C GLU A 290 -0.42 -24.38 0.51
N LYS A 291 -0.15 -23.99 -0.75
CA LYS A 291 -0.41 -22.66 -1.32
C LYS A 291 -1.58 -22.71 -2.30
N ASN A 292 -2.53 -21.78 -2.16
CA ASN A 292 -3.64 -21.61 -3.07
C ASN A 292 -3.77 -20.15 -3.50
N TYR A 293 -4.00 -19.90 -4.79
CA TYR A 293 -4.31 -18.57 -5.31
C TYR A 293 -5.83 -18.42 -5.40
N VAL A 294 -6.39 -17.53 -4.58
CA VAL A 294 -7.84 -17.49 -4.32
C VAL A 294 -8.62 -16.38 -5.02
N ALA A 295 -7.99 -15.63 -5.92
CA ALA A 295 -8.65 -14.58 -6.70
C ALA A 295 -8.34 -14.69 -8.22
N GLU A 296 -8.02 -15.89 -8.72
CA GLU A 296 -7.60 -16.11 -10.11
C GLU A 296 -8.65 -15.72 -11.15
N GLN A 297 -9.94 -15.77 -10.80
CA GLN A 297 -11.03 -15.31 -11.67
C GLN A 297 -11.05 -13.78 -11.87
N PHE A 298 -10.37 -13.02 -11.04
CA PHE A 298 -10.20 -11.59 -11.17
C PHE A 298 -8.94 -11.28 -11.97
N ASP A 299 -9.09 -11.06 -13.28
CA ASP A 299 -7.96 -10.85 -14.20
C ASP A 299 -7.40 -9.42 -14.12
N SER A 300 -7.08 -8.98 -12.88
CA SER A 300 -6.41 -7.73 -12.56
C SER A 300 -5.68 -7.84 -11.23
N ASN A 301 -5.07 -6.74 -10.78
CA ASN A 301 -4.34 -6.68 -9.51
C ASN A 301 -5.28 -6.75 -8.31
N VAL A 302 -4.89 -7.52 -7.30
CA VAL A 302 -5.37 -7.34 -5.94
C VAL A 302 -4.54 -6.23 -5.30
N ASP A 303 -5.11 -5.03 -5.17
CA ASP A 303 -4.37 -3.84 -4.72
C ASP A 303 -4.21 -3.78 -3.20
N ALA A 304 -5.21 -4.25 -2.45
CA ALA A 304 -5.17 -4.48 -1.01
C ALA A 304 -6.22 -5.53 -0.61
N PHE A 305 -6.03 -6.16 0.54
CA PHE A 305 -6.96 -7.16 1.05
C PHE A 305 -7.03 -7.16 2.59
N CYS A 306 -8.07 -7.78 3.14
CA CYS A 306 -8.16 -8.09 4.56
C CYS A 306 -8.97 -9.38 4.79
N TRP A 307 -8.64 -10.11 5.85
CA TRP A 307 -9.41 -11.26 6.30
C TRP A 307 -10.72 -10.84 6.96
N ALA A 308 -11.80 -11.53 6.65
CA ALA A 308 -13.00 -11.48 7.47
C ALA A 308 -12.78 -12.20 8.80
N THR A 309 -13.61 -11.90 9.78
CA THR A 309 -13.53 -12.49 11.14
C THR A 309 -13.78 -14.00 11.18
N ASP A 310 -14.32 -14.57 10.11
CA ASP A 310 -14.59 -16.01 9.96
C ASP A 310 -13.36 -16.86 9.56
N SER A 311 -12.23 -16.23 9.26
CA SER A 311 -11.00 -16.87 8.79
C SER A 311 -11.15 -17.69 7.50
N LYS A 312 -12.21 -17.48 6.73
CA LYS A 312 -12.54 -18.21 5.49
C LYS A 312 -12.78 -17.28 4.31
N THR A 313 -13.18 -16.06 4.60
CA THR A 313 -13.50 -15.04 3.62
C THR A 313 -12.39 -13.99 3.61
N LEU A 314 -12.00 -13.53 2.42
CA LEU A 314 -11.13 -12.39 2.22
C LEU A 314 -11.88 -11.32 1.42
N TYR A 315 -11.78 -10.08 1.87
CA TYR A 315 -12.19 -8.92 1.10
C TYR A 315 -10.96 -8.32 0.43
N PHE A 316 -11.13 -7.88 -0.80
CA PHE A 316 -10.04 -7.19 -1.52
C PHE A 316 -10.58 -6.07 -2.40
N ILE A 317 -9.71 -5.15 -2.76
CA ILE A 317 -9.95 -4.11 -3.74
C ILE A 317 -9.06 -4.35 -4.95
N GLY A 318 -9.55 -3.94 -6.11
CA GLY A 318 -8.80 -4.05 -7.36
C GLY A 318 -9.45 -3.24 -8.47
N CYS A 319 -8.61 -2.78 -9.38
CA CYS A 319 -9.04 -2.00 -10.52
C CYS A 319 -9.65 -2.89 -11.61
N TRP A 320 -10.89 -2.59 -12.00
CA TRP A 320 -11.51 -3.16 -13.20
C TRP A 320 -12.25 -2.07 -13.98
N HIS A 321 -11.94 -1.96 -15.27
CA HIS A 321 -12.48 -0.94 -16.14
C HIS A 321 -12.32 0.49 -15.56
N ALA A 322 -11.11 0.78 -15.08
CA ALA A 322 -10.69 2.07 -14.54
C ALA A 322 -11.49 2.56 -13.32
N CYS A 323 -11.95 1.63 -12.49
CA CYS A 323 -12.52 1.91 -11.17
C CYS A 323 -12.00 0.85 -10.19
N VAL A 324 -11.51 1.28 -9.03
CA VAL A 324 -11.07 0.36 -7.98
C VAL A 324 -12.27 0.02 -7.10
N ASN A 325 -12.84 -1.14 -7.32
CA ASN A 325 -14.01 -1.63 -6.58
C ASN A 325 -13.65 -2.71 -5.57
N MET A 326 -14.60 -3.03 -4.69
CA MET A 326 -14.45 -4.04 -3.65
C MET A 326 -15.03 -5.38 -4.10
N TYR A 327 -14.29 -6.42 -3.77
CA TYR A 327 -14.61 -7.82 -4.06
C TYR A 327 -14.48 -8.66 -2.81
N GLN A 328 -15.01 -9.87 -2.87
CA GLN A 328 -14.89 -10.91 -1.86
C GLN A 328 -14.43 -12.18 -2.53
N THR A 329 -13.56 -12.94 -1.87
CA THR A 329 -13.22 -14.32 -2.23
C THR A 329 -13.26 -15.22 -1.01
N ASN A 330 -13.19 -16.54 -1.20
CA ASN A 330 -13.09 -17.53 -0.15
C ASN A 330 -11.89 -18.46 -0.41
N LEU A 331 -11.66 -19.42 0.48
CA LEU A 331 -10.54 -20.37 0.36
C LEU A 331 -10.66 -21.29 -0.88
N ASN A 332 -11.84 -21.40 -1.49
CA ASN A 332 -12.05 -22.16 -2.74
C ASN A 332 -11.81 -21.32 -4.00
N GLY A 333 -11.58 -20.01 -3.85
CA GLY A 333 -11.33 -19.11 -4.98
C GLY A 333 -12.58 -18.51 -5.64
N ASP A 334 -13.77 -18.64 -5.04
CA ASP A 334 -15.00 -18.05 -5.55
C ASP A 334 -14.98 -16.53 -5.39
N VAL A 335 -14.92 -15.80 -6.49
CA VAL A 335 -14.87 -14.32 -6.48
C VAL A 335 -16.27 -13.74 -6.66
N LYS A 336 -16.57 -12.72 -5.86
CA LYS A 336 -17.82 -11.98 -5.92
C LYS A 336 -17.55 -10.47 -5.83
N GLN A 337 -18.10 -9.70 -6.77
CA GLN A 337 -18.07 -8.24 -6.72
C GLN A 337 -19.07 -7.71 -5.68
N LEU A 338 -18.65 -6.75 -4.87
CA LEU A 338 -19.45 -6.12 -3.81
C LEU A 338 -19.86 -4.70 -4.16
N THR A 339 -19.06 -3.96 -4.92
CA THR A 339 -19.37 -2.59 -5.35
C THR A 339 -19.13 -2.43 -6.84
N ASP A 340 -19.82 -1.48 -7.47
CA ASP A 340 -19.70 -1.15 -8.90
C ASP A 340 -19.99 0.35 -9.09
N ASP A 341 -19.14 1.18 -8.52
CA ASP A 341 -19.23 2.63 -8.54
C ASP A 341 -18.12 3.25 -9.39
N TRP A 342 -18.33 4.47 -9.87
CA TRP A 342 -17.27 5.29 -10.45
C TRP A 342 -16.50 6.03 -9.36
N MET A 343 -15.85 5.26 -8.51
CA MET A 343 -14.96 5.71 -7.45
C MET A 343 -13.84 4.68 -7.27
N ASP A 344 -12.78 5.10 -6.60
CA ASP A 344 -11.69 4.22 -6.21
C ASP A 344 -11.67 4.03 -4.70
N PHE A 345 -11.57 2.78 -4.25
CA PHE A 345 -11.19 2.46 -2.89
C PHE A 345 -9.67 2.55 -2.74
N GLY A 346 -9.17 3.29 -1.72
CA GLY A 346 -7.74 3.43 -1.44
C GLY A 346 -7.21 2.47 -0.40
N SER A 347 -8.04 2.13 0.59
CA SER A 347 -7.66 1.21 1.68
C SER A 347 -8.87 0.45 2.21
N ILE A 348 -8.62 -0.72 2.81
CA ILE A 348 -9.65 -1.52 3.46
C ILE A 348 -9.13 -2.19 4.73
N GLN A 349 -9.97 -2.28 5.75
CA GLN A 349 -9.74 -3.05 6.96
C GLN A 349 -11.06 -3.44 7.63
N MET A 350 -11.06 -4.49 8.43
CA MET A 350 -12.24 -4.84 9.20
C MET A 350 -12.55 -3.77 10.26
N LEU A 351 -13.79 -3.39 10.38
CA LEU A 351 -14.28 -2.49 11.44
C LEU A 351 -14.53 -3.31 12.73
N GLY A 352 -13.46 -3.58 13.48
CA GLY A 352 -13.53 -4.47 14.64
C GLY A 352 -14.17 -5.81 14.28
N ASN A 353 -14.98 -6.36 15.17
CA ASN A 353 -15.69 -7.63 14.97
C ASN A 353 -17.13 -7.45 14.46
N THR A 354 -17.42 -6.35 13.78
CA THR A 354 -18.80 -6.00 13.36
C THR A 354 -19.25 -6.71 12.07
N GLY A 355 -18.35 -7.39 11.37
CA GLY A 355 -18.60 -7.94 10.03
C GLY A 355 -18.67 -6.86 8.94
N LYS A 356 -18.35 -5.60 9.28
CA LYS A 356 -18.28 -4.49 8.34
C LYS A 356 -16.84 -4.12 8.03
N ILE A 357 -16.63 -3.41 6.93
CA ILE A 357 -15.32 -2.99 6.45
C ILE A 357 -15.25 -1.47 6.54
N LEU A 358 -14.17 -0.94 7.09
CA LEU A 358 -13.78 0.45 6.99
C LEU A 358 -12.91 0.62 5.74
N ALA A 359 -13.21 1.62 4.93
CA ALA A 359 -12.48 1.89 3.70
C ALA A 359 -12.31 3.39 3.47
N SER A 360 -11.24 3.80 2.78
CA SER A 360 -11.16 5.12 2.16
C SER A 360 -11.65 5.05 0.72
N ARG A 361 -12.28 6.13 0.23
CA ARG A 361 -12.74 6.27 -1.16
C ARG A 361 -12.52 7.67 -1.67
N HIS A 362 -12.16 7.75 -2.93
CA HIS A 362 -12.03 9.00 -3.69
C HIS A 362 -12.55 8.88 -5.11
N SER A 363 -12.56 9.98 -5.83
CA SER A 363 -12.84 10.01 -7.27
C SER A 363 -12.09 11.17 -7.93
N ILE A 364 -12.15 11.27 -9.24
CA ILE A 364 -11.65 12.43 -10.01
C ILE A 364 -12.18 13.76 -9.44
N SER A 365 -13.35 13.74 -8.79
CA SER A 365 -14.04 14.93 -8.28
C SER A 365 -14.06 15.07 -6.76
N GLN A 366 -13.43 14.14 -6.04
CA GLN A 366 -13.49 14.10 -4.59
C GLN A 366 -12.23 13.46 -4.00
N ALA A 367 -11.57 14.14 -3.06
CA ALA A 367 -10.49 13.57 -2.26
C ALA A 367 -11.00 12.47 -1.31
N ASP A 368 -10.07 11.74 -0.68
CA ASP A 368 -10.42 10.65 0.21
C ASP A 368 -11.36 11.06 1.34
N GLU A 369 -12.38 10.24 1.52
CA GLU A 369 -13.27 10.24 2.67
C GLU A 369 -13.41 8.80 3.20
N LEU A 370 -13.80 8.64 4.46
CA LEU A 370 -13.99 7.33 5.07
C LEU A 370 -15.41 6.82 4.88
N TYR A 371 -15.50 5.53 4.59
CA TYR A 371 -16.76 4.81 4.38
C TYR A 371 -16.82 3.53 5.19
N ILE A 372 -18.02 3.15 5.60
CA ILE A 372 -18.31 1.83 6.16
C ILE A 372 -19.09 1.02 5.14
N ILE A 373 -18.55 -0.15 4.80
CA ILE A 373 -19.16 -1.08 3.87
C ILE A 373 -19.77 -2.23 4.65
N THR A 374 -21.05 -2.49 4.41
CA THR A 374 -21.73 -3.69 4.92
C THR A 374 -21.88 -4.65 3.75
N PRO A 375 -21.07 -5.73 3.69
CA PRO A 375 -21.11 -6.67 2.58
C PRO A 375 -22.47 -7.33 2.43
N GLY A 376 -22.99 -7.35 1.21
CA GLY A 376 -24.21 -8.04 0.83
C GLY A 376 -23.94 -9.33 0.06
N LYS A 377 -25.01 -10.01 -0.34
CA LYS A 377 -24.88 -11.18 -1.23
C LYS A 377 -24.48 -10.81 -2.67
N ASP A 378 -24.64 -9.55 -3.05
CA ASP A 378 -24.32 -8.99 -4.37
C ASP A 378 -24.15 -7.46 -4.26
N VAL A 379 -23.79 -6.79 -5.35
CA VAL A 379 -23.62 -5.33 -5.45
C VAL A 379 -24.87 -4.58 -4.95
N LYS A 380 -26.07 -5.01 -5.34
CA LYS A 380 -27.33 -4.33 -4.98
C LYS A 380 -27.67 -4.42 -3.49
N LYS A 381 -27.15 -5.42 -2.79
CA LYS A 381 -27.39 -5.67 -1.35
C LYS A 381 -26.26 -5.19 -0.48
N THR A 382 -25.13 -4.85 -1.04
CA THR A 382 -24.02 -4.20 -0.32
C THR A 382 -24.40 -2.76 0.00
N LYS A 383 -24.14 -2.34 1.24
CA LYS A 383 -24.40 -0.97 1.68
C LYS A 383 -23.08 -0.24 1.84
N VAL A 384 -23.02 0.97 1.29
CA VAL A 384 -21.89 1.88 1.36
C VAL A 384 -22.33 3.14 2.09
N GLN A 385 -21.76 3.42 3.25
CA GLN A 385 -22.11 4.57 4.09
C GLN A 385 -20.89 5.46 4.26
N GLN A 386 -20.97 6.73 3.84
CA GLN A 386 -19.95 7.73 4.13
C GLN A 386 -19.97 8.10 5.62
N VAL A 387 -18.79 8.30 6.20
CA VAL A 387 -18.58 8.57 7.62
C VAL A 387 -17.95 9.95 7.86
N THR A 388 -17.08 10.40 6.96
CA THR A 388 -16.42 11.70 7.04
C THR A 388 -16.79 12.60 5.87
N TRP A 389 -16.69 13.92 6.07
CA TRP A 389 -16.94 14.98 5.06
C TRP A 389 -15.92 16.11 5.24
N GLU A 390 -14.62 15.77 5.25
CA GLU A 390 -13.52 16.70 5.56
C GLU A 390 -13.46 17.87 4.58
N ASN A 391 -13.75 17.61 3.32
CA ASN A 391 -13.68 18.61 2.27
C ASN A 391 -15.04 19.23 1.88
N LYS A 392 -16.12 18.89 2.58
CA LYS A 392 -17.46 19.34 2.23
C LYS A 392 -17.56 20.86 2.13
N ALA A 393 -16.96 21.58 3.07
CA ALA A 393 -16.99 23.05 3.08
C ALA A 393 -16.35 23.67 1.82
N PHE A 394 -15.36 23.00 1.22
CA PHE A 394 -14.77 23.43 -0.05
C PHE A 394 -15.67 23.06 -1.22
N TYR A 395 -16.14 21.80 -1.27
CA TYR A 395 -16.94 21.30 -2.40
C TYR A 395 -18.27 22.04 -2.54
N ASP A 396 -18.88 22.49 -1.44
CA ASP A 396 -20.12 23.28 -1.47
C ASP A 396 -19.96 24.63 -2.20
N HIS A 397 -18.72 25.09 -2.44
CA HIS A 397 -18.40 26.33 -3.13
C HIS A 397 -17.71 26.11 -4.49
N LEU A 398 -17.53 24.87 -4.91
CA LEU A 398 -16.88 24.54 -6.17
C LEU A 398 -17.89 23.99 -7.18
N GLU A 399 -17.71 24.41 -8.42
CA GLU A 399 -18.43 23.85 -9.55
C GLU A 399 -17.51 22.85 -10.27
N MET A 400 -17.87 21.58 -10.22
CA MET A 400 -17.09 20.50 -10.80
C MET A 400 -17.46 20.26 -12.26
N GLY A 401 -16.44 19.96 -13.07
CA GLY A 401 -16.61 19.48 -14.43
C GLY A 401 -17.27 18.09 -14.46
N LYS A 402 -18.02 17.83 -15.51
CA LYS A 402 -18.71 16.55 -15.69
C LYS A 402 -17.74 15.46 -16.15
N VAL A 403 -17.61 14.39 -15.38
CA VAL A 403 -16.83 13.20 -15.76
C VAL A 403 -17.69 12.27 -16.61
N GLN A 404 -17.15 11.83 -17.75
CA GLN A 404 -17.80 10.88 -18.67
C GLN A 404 -16.89 9.68 -18.90
N LYS A 405 -17.48 8.50 -18.95
CA LYS A 405 -16.83 7.24 -19.32
C LYS A 405 -17.13 6.94 -20.79
N ARG A 406 -16.11 6.79 -21.61
CA ARG A 406 -16.28 6.49 -23.04
C ARG A 406 -15.44 5.29 -23.43
N TRP A 407 -15.99 4.43 -24.28
CA TRP A 407 -15.28 3.35 -24.93
C TRP A 407 -14.95 3.76 -26.37
N VAL A 408 -13.69 3.66 -26.73
CA VAL A 408 -13.17 4.05 -28.03
C VAL A 408 -12.57 2.81 -28.71
N LYS A 409 -12.98 2.55 -29.95
CA LYS A 409 -12.41 1.46 -30.74
C LYS A 409 -10.99 1.81 -31.16
N THR A 410 -10.04 0.93 -30.88
CA THR A 410 -8.64 1.06 -31.28
C THR A 410 -8.45 0.62 -32.76
N THR A 411 -7.29 0.92 -33.34
CA THR A 411 -6.98 0.59 -34.73
C THR A 411 -7.02 -0.92 -35.04
N ASP A 412 -6.71 -1.75 -34.03
CA ASP A 412 -6.79 -3.22 -34.09
C ASP A 412 -8.16 -3.78 -33.67
N GLY A 413 -9.14 -2.92 -33.42
CA GLY A 413 -10.54 -3.31 -33.18
C GLY A 413 -10.88 -3.60 -31.73
N LYS A 414 -9.96 -3.48 -30.78
CA LYS A 414 -10.22 -3.61 -29.35
C LYS A 414 -10.92 -2.36 -28.79
N GLN A 415 -11.37 -2.41 -27.54
CA GLN A 415 -12.05 -1.30 -26.87
C GLN A 415 -11.13 -0.71 -25.79
N MET A 416 -10.90 0.59 -25.89
CA MET A 416 -10.13 1.36 -24.90
C MET A 416 -11.06 2.27 -24.12
N LEU A 417 -10.99 2.21 -22.79
CA LEU A 417 -11.74 3.13 -21.94
C LEU A 417 -11.02 4.47 -21.84
N VAL A 418 -11.79 5.53 -21.95
CA VAL A 418 -11.31 6.92 -21.87
C VAL A 418 -12.20 7.70 -20.92
N TRP A 419 -11.59 8.31 -19.92
CA TRP A 419 -12.26 9.34 -19.12
C TRP A 419 -12.24 10.67 -19.89
N VAL A 420 -13.38 11.34 -19.94
CA VAL A 420 -13.52 12.69 -20.52
C VAL A 420 -14.08 13.61 -19.46
N ILE A 421 -13.33 14.63 -19.10
CA ILE A 421 -13.76 15.61 -18.10
C ILE A 421 -14.06 16.92 -18.84
N LEU A 422 -15.32 17.33 -18.80
CA LEU A 422 -15.81 18.53 -19.44
C LEU A 422 -15.68 19.73 -18.47
N PRO A 423 -15.49 20.95 -18.98
CA PRO A 423 -15.57 22.17 -18.18
C PRO A 423 -16.85 22.26 -17.34
N PRO A 424 -16.87 22.94 -16.18
CA PRO A 424 -18.08 23.10 -15.35
C PRO A 424 -19.26 23.67 -16.10
N HIS A 425 -19.04 24.68 -16.97
CA HIS A 425 -20.07 25.33 -17.80
C HIS A 425 -19.98 24.90 -19.27
N PHE A 426 -19.77 23.58 -19.51
CA PHE A 426 -19.64 23.06 -20.85
C PHE A 426 -20.87 23.37 -21.72
N ASP A 427 -20.62 23.99 -22.87
CA ASP A 427 -21.62 24.30 -23.91
C ASP A 427 -21.29 23.52 -25.19
N GLU A 428 -22.14 22.62 -25.60
CA GLU A 428 -21.94 21.77 -26.80
C GLU A 428 -21.81 22.55 -28.13
N ASN A 429 -22.27 23.82 -28.15
CA ASN A 429 -22.15 24.70 -29.30
C ASN A 429 -20.81 25.46 -29.38
N LYS A 430 -19.96 25.32 -28.38
CA LYS A 430 -18.64 25.94 -28.32
C LYS A 430 -17.53 24.92 -28.62
N LYS A 431 -16.40 25.43 -29.08
CA LYS A 431 -15.14 24.65 -29.21
C LYS A 431 -14.26 24.94 -28.02
N TYR A 432 -13.67 23.90 -27.48
CA TYR A 432 -12.76 23.96 -26.33
C TYR A 432 -11.38 23.41 -26.71
N PRO A 433 -10.31 23.98 -26.21
CA PRO A 433 -9.01 23.33 -26.29
C PRO A 433 -9.05 22.00 -25.51
N THR A 434 -8.28 21.04 -25.97
CA THR A 434 -8.29 19.71 -25.39
C THR A 434 -6.91 19.34 -24.87
N LEU A 435 -6.85 18.80 -23.66
CA LEU A 435 -5.65 18.20 -23.05
C LEU A 435 -5.76 16.68 -23.13
N LEU A 436 -4.74 16.05 -23.68
CA LEU A 436 -4.55 14.62 -23.63
C LEU A 436 -3.63 14.29 -22.45
N PHE A 437 -4.16 13.59 -21.45
CA PHE A 437 -3.36 13.06 -20.34
C PHE A 437 -2.69 11.77 -20.77
N CYS A 438 -1.35 11.78 -20.81
CA CYS A 438 -0.54 10.63 -21.14
C CYS A 438 -0.01 10.01 -19.85
N GLU A 439 -0.65 8.92 -19.40
CA GLU A 439 -0.18 8.16 -18.24
C GLU A 439 1.17 7.52 -18.55
N GLY A 440 2.11 7.69 -17.63
CA GLY A 440 3.42 7.06 -17.66
C GLY A 440 3.48 5.82 -16.78
N GLY A 441 4.65 5.25 -16.69
CA GLY A 441 4.89 4.28 -15.66
C GLY A 441 5.23 2.87 -16.08
N PRO A 442 4.58 2.03 -16.83
CA PRO A 442 3.21 1.94 -17.33
C PRO A 442 2.21 1.27 -16.38
N GLN A 443 2.54 1.05 -15.11
CA GLN A 443 1.85 0.14 -14.19
C GLN A 443 0.59 0.68 -13.53
N SER A 444 0.23 1.96 -13.70
CA SER A 444 -0.93 2.55 -13.04
C SER A 444 -2.09 2.76 -13.99
N PRO A 445 -3.33 2.35 -13.65
CA PRO A 445 -4.49 2.65 -14.47
C PRO A 445 -4.84 4.15 -14.38
N VAL A 446 -5.40 4.71 -15.43
CA VAL A 446 -6.11 5.99 -15.33
C VAL A 446 -7.50 5.69 -14.80
N SER A 447 -7.60 5.58 -13.48
CA SER A 447 -8.82 5.24 -12.76
C SER A 447 -9.61 6.49 -12.33
N GLN A 448 -10.39 6.38 -11.29
CA GLN A 448 -11.03 7.52 -10.62
C GLN A 448 -10.09 8.20 -9.62
N PHE A 449 -8.77 8.09 -9.79
CA PHE A 449 -7.79 8.60 -8.84
C PHE A 449 -7.94 10.09 -8.56
N TRP A 450 -7.78 10.48 -7.29
CA TRP A 450 -7.60 11.87 -6.86
C TRP A 450 -6.12 12.22 -6.84
N SER A 451 -5.75 13.36 -7.42
CA SER A 451 -4.38 13.84 -7.40
C SER A 451 -4.33 15.35 -7.13
N TYR A 452 -3.49 15.77 -6.21
CA TYR A 452 -3.16 17.19 -6.02
C TYR A 452 -2.16 17.70 -7.07
N ARG A 453 -1.40 16.79 -7.70
CA ARG A 453 -0.42 17.11 -8.74
C ARG A 453 -1.06 17.15 -10.14
N TRP A 454 -1.91 16.18 -10.47
CA TRP A 454 -2.54 16.01 -11.77
C TRP A 454 -4.06 16.05 -11.63
N ASN A 455 -4.57 17.19 -11.15
CA ASN A 455 -6.01 17.34 -10.88
C ASN A 455 -6.78 17.68 -12.15
N PHE A 456 -7.56 16.72 -12.65
CA PHE A 456 -8.35 16.89 -13.87
C PHE A 456 -9.45 17.94 -13.72
N GLN A 457 -10.00 18.12 -12.54
CA GLN A 457 -11.02 19.15 -12.30
C GLN A 457 -10.47 20.57 -12.42
N ILE A 458 -9.25 20.81 -11.93
CA ILE A 458 -8.57 22.11 -12.11
C ILE A 458 -8.26 22.36 -13.58
N MET A 459 -7.83 21.33 -14.33
CA MET A 459 -7.60 21.47 -15.77
C MET A 459 -8.90 21.82 -16.51
N ALA A 460 -10.00 21.12 -16.19
CA ALA A 460 -11.31 21.36 -16.78
C ALA A 460 -11.90 22.72 -16.39
N ALA A 461 -11.67 23.19 -15.16
CA ALA A 461 -12.10 24.52 -14.69
C ALA A 461 -11.41 25.68 -15.43
N ASN A 462 -10.31 25.44 -16.15
CA ASN A 462 -9.63 26.39 -17.03
C ASN A 462 -10.10 26.25 -18.50
N ASP A 463 -11.34 25.82 -18.70
CA ASP A 463 -11.99 25.67 -20.02
C ASP A 463 -11.33 24.65 -20.97
N TYR A 464 -10.63 23.65 -20.43
CA TYR A 464 -10.13 22.52 -21.23
C TYR A 464 -11.07 21.32 -21.13
N ILE A 465 -11.23 20.61 -22.25
CA ILE A 465 -11.70 19.23 -22.20
C ILE A 465 -10.48 18.36 -21.89
N VAL A 466 -10.53 17.56 -20.82
CA VAL A 466 -9.47 16.61 -20.49
C VAL A 466 -9.85 15.23 -21.01
N ILE A 467 -8.96 14.61 -21.77
CA ILE A 467 -9.08 13.25 -22.28
C ILE A 467 -8.01 12.38 -21.64
N ALA A 468 -8.41 11.36 -20.91
CA ALA A 468 -7.52 10.49 -20.15
C ALA A 468 -7.75 9.01 -20.55
N PRO A 469 -6.98 8.50 -21.54
CA PRO A 469 -7.16 7.15 -22.08
C PRO A 469 -6.45 6.10 -21.24
N ASN A 470 -7.08 4.93 -21.09
CA ASN A 470 -6.46 3.72 -20.57
C ASN A 470 -5.86 2.92 -21.74
N ARG A 471 -4.68 3.36 -22.20
CA ARG A 471 -3.94 2.71 -23.27
C ARG A 471 -3.45 1.30 -22.87
N ARG A 472 -2.97 0.52 -23.82
CA ARG A 472 -2.29 -0.76 -23.55
C ARG A 472 -1.12 -0.57 -22.60
N GLY A 473 -0.86 -1.57 -21.78
CA GLY A 473 0.12 -1.56 -20.71
C GLY A 473 -0.40 -1.05 -19.37
N LEU A 474 -1.68 -0.56 -19.31
CA LEU A 474 -2.29 -0.17 -18.04
C LEU A 474 -3.11 -1.34 -17.47
N PRO A 475 -3.05 -1.60 -16.14
CA PRO A 475 -3.82 -2.68 -15.51
C PRO A 475 -5.32 -2.35 -15.44
N GLY A 476 -6.14 -3.36 -15.12
CA GLY A 476 -7.59 -3.21 -14.98
C GLY A 476 -8.40 -3.53 -16.23
N PHE A 477 -7.76 -4.13 -17.25
CA PHE A 477 -8.40 -4.52 -18.52
C PHE A 477 -8.00 -5.94 -18.95
N GLY A 478 -7.54 -6.75 -18.01
CA GLY A 478 -7.00 -8.09 -18.21
C GLY A 478 -5.49 -8.11 -18.42
N SER A 479 -4.89 -9.26 -18.13
CA SER A 479 -3.44 -9.47 -18.23
C SER A 479 -2.92 -9.25 -19.66
N GLU A 480 -3.67 -9.70 -20.70
CA GLU A 480 -3.30 -9.47 -22.11
C GLU A 480 -3.14 -7.98 -22.44
N TRP A 481 -4.03 -7.13 -21.91
CA TRP A 481 -3.96 -5.69 -22.14
C TRP A 481 -2.76 -5.06 -21.41
N ASN A 482 -2.53 -5.48 -20.17
CA ASN A 482 -1.43 -4.99 -19.35
C ASN A 482 -0.06 -5.39 -19.92
N GLU A 483 0.09 -6.63 -20.37
CA GLU A 483 1.35 -7.18 -20.89
C GLU A 483 1.68 -6.70 -22.30
N ALA A 484 0.73 -6.15 -23.04
CA ALA A 484 0.91 -5.78 -24.45
C ALA A 484 2.05 -4.78 -24.70
N VAL A 485 2.44 -3.99 -23.70
CA VAL A 485 3.53 -3.02 -23.78
C VAL A 485 4.90 -3.62 -23.43
N SER A 486 4.93 -4.84 -22.87
CA SER A 486 6.16 -5.48 -22.41
C SER A 486 7.09 -5.82 -23.58
N GLY A 487 8.25 -5.13 -23.64
CA GLY A 487 9.21 -5.26 -24.73
C GLY A 487 8.73 -4.67 -26.07
N ASP A 488 7.60 -3.96 -26.09
CA ASP A 488 7.03 -3.30 -27.28
C ASP A 488 6.39 -1.95 -26.93
N TRP A 489 7.24 -0.94 -26.75
CA TRP A 489 6.82 0.41 -26.34
C TRP A 489 6.15 1.22 -27.46
N THR A 490 6.26 0.78 -28.67
CA THR A 490 5.77 1.48 -29.86
C THR A 490 4.57 0.82 -30.52
N GLY A 491 4.22 -0.37 -30.12
CA GLY A 491 3.10 -1.29 -30.34
C GLY A 491 2.29 -1.30 -31.56
#